data_8c544aa46fcb5b35a313839c3e377963
#
_entry.id   8c544aa46fcb5b35a313839c3e377963
#
_cell.length_a   1.000
_cell.length_b   1.000
_cell.length_c   1.000
_cell.angle_alpha   90.00
_cell.angle_beta   90.00
_cell.angle_gamma   90.00
#
_symmetry.space_group_name_H-M   'P 1'
#
loop_
_entity.id
_entity.type
_entity.pdbx_description
1 polymer ?
#
loop_
_entity_poly.entity_id
_entity_poly.type
_entity_poly.pdbx_seq_one_letter_code
_entity_poly.pdbx_strand_id
1 'polypeptide(L)'
;MVALGTGAQLQIEEQVESAGTNLITVRAGNFRRGGVSMGVGGAPTLKASDVDAIRAQVPGAVYLAASVNTRDQVIAGGNNWSAQIEGTDIEYPMIRFWDLEYGTFFTQAHVRSAAKVAVLGTIVRDNLFGEGVDPVGQRVRIRNQSFEIIGVMESKGSGQFGQDQDDIILAPYTTVQKKLRGRDGTNISGMSISAVSPDQMEEISAQITDVLREQHGLIPGDDNDFMVRTQEDIASMLTGMTETMTGLLAAIAGVSLLVGGIGIMNIMLVSVTERTREIGLRMAVGAKGRDVLFQFLVEAVVLSLAGGLVGVAFGFGLSQVLTQFLQWPTAVPVDAVGVAVAFAAATGIFFGFYPARKAAQLDPIESLRFE
;
A
#
# COMPACT_ATOMS: atom_id res chain seq x y z
N MET A 1 9.75 -13.70 -0.99
CA MET A 1 8.42 -13.59 -0.38
C MET A 1 8.42 -12.60 0.76
N VAL A 2 9.12 -12.87 1.91
CA VAL A 2 9.23 -11.95 3.05
C VAL A 2 9.77 -10.57 2.61
N ALA A 3 10.80 -10.53 1.76
CA ALA A 3 11.38 -9.28 1.26
C ALA A 3 10.38 -8.37 0.51
N LEU A 4 9.43 -8.94 -0.22
CA LEU A 4 8.36 -8.19 -0.89
C LEU A 4 7.36 -7.64 0.14
N GLY A 5 6.96 -8.45 1.13
CA GLY A 5 6.04 -8.00 2.17
C GLY A 5 6.62 -6.86 3.02
N THR A 6 7.87 -7.01 3.47
CA THR A 6 8.55 -5.96 4.25
C THR A 6 8.79 -4.70 3.41
N GLY A 7 9.18 -4.84 2.13
CA GLY A 7 9.35 -3.69 1.25
C GLY A 7 8.05 -2.92 1.03
N ALA A 8 6.94 -3.62 0.82
CA ALA A 8 5.62 -3.00 0.69
C ALA A 8 5.19 -2.28 1.98
N GLN A 9 5.46 -2.86 3.15
CA GLN A 9 5.14 -2.24 4.44
C GLN A 9 5.93 -0.95 4.65
N LEU A 10 7.24 -0.94 4.42
CA LEU A 10 8.07 0.26 4.51
C LEU A 10 7.59 1.36 3.56
N GLN A 11 7.18 1.00 2.35
CA GLN A 11 6.63 1.96 1.40
C GLN A 11 5.30 2.55 1.89
N ILE A 12 4.43 1.75 2.52
CA ILE A 12 3.19 2.25 3.12
C ILE A 12 3.50 3.25 4.24
N GLU A 13 4.44 2.93 5.13
CA GLU A 13 4.87 3.82 6.22
C GLU A 13 5.41 5.14 5.69
N GLU A 14 6.31 5.12 4.70
CA GLU A 14 6.86 6.32 4.06
C GLU A 14 5.78 7.17 3.37
N GLN A 15 4.81 6.54 2.72
CA GLN A 15 3.70 7.24 2.08
C GLN A 15 2.74 7.88 3.08
N VAL A 16 2.50 7.23 4.23
CA VAL A 16 1.69 7.79 5.32
C VAL A 16 2.38 9.04 5.89
N GLU A 17 3.68 8.97 6.14
CA GLU A 17 4.46 10.12 6.61
C GLU A 17 4.41 11.29 5.62
N SER A 18 4.56 11.01 4.32
CA SER A 18 4.55 12.03 3.26
C SER A 18 3.19 12.67 3.02
N ALA A 19 2.10 11.95 3.28
CA ALA A 19 0.73 12.46 3.11
C ALA A 19 0.28 13.39 4.24
N GLY A 20 1.02 13.43 5.36
CA GLY A 20 0.68 14.16 6.58
C GLY A 20 -0.10 13.28 7.56
N THR A 21 0.48 13.12 8.75
CA THR A 21 -0.07 12.23 9.80
C THR A 21 -1.41 12.68 10.35
N ASN A 22 -1.79 13.96 10.15
CA ASN A 22 -2.98 14.57 10.75
C ASN A 22 -4.16 14.70 9.80
N LEU A 23 -4.14 14.00 8.65
CA LEU A 23 -5.15 14.14 7.62
C LEU A 23 -6.36 13.24 7.88
N ILE A 24 -7.54 13.85 7.99
CA ILE A 24 -8.85 13.19 7.98
C ILE A 24 -9.53 13.51 6.65
N THR A 25 -9.97 12.48 5.95
CA THR A 25 -10.70 12.61 4.69
C THR A 25 -12.15 12.18 4.90
N VAL A 26 -13.09 13.07 4.55
CA VAL A 26 -14.52 12.76 4.53
C VAL A 26 -14.96 12.68 3.07
N ARG A 27 -15.63 11.61 2.70
CA ARG A 27 -16.19 11.42 1.36
C ARG A 27 -17.67 11.05 1.45
N ALA A 28 -18.43 11.40 0.41
CA ALA A 28 -19.79 10.93 0.29
C ALA A 28 -19.80 9.40 0.29
N GLY A 29 -20.61 8.83 1.16
CA GLY A 29 -20.66 7.39 1.42
C GLY A 29 -21.52 6.64 0.42
N ASN A 30 -21.74 5.39 0.74
CA ASN A 30 -22.60 4.50 -0.01
C ASN A 30 -24.06 4.67 0.47
N PHE A 31 -24.85 5.44 -0.25
CA PHE A 31 -26.25 5.64 0.08
C PHE A 31 -27.07 4.39 -0.33
N ARG A 32 -27.67 3.71 0.67
CA ARG A 32 -28.66 2.66 0.44
C ARG A 32 -30.07 3.24 0.44
N ARG A 33 -30.75 3.24 -0.69
CA ARG A 33 -32.17 3.60 -0.80
C ARG A 33 -32.93 2.39 -1.31
N GLY A 34 -33.84 1.88 -0.50
CA GLY A 34 -34.69 0.76 -0.90
C GLY A 34 -33.92 -0.55 -1.21
N GLY A 35 -32.80 -0.82 -0.51
CA GLY A 35 -32.01 -2.04 -0.71
C GLY A 35 -30.99 -1.98 -1.85
N VAL A 36 -30.97 -0.90 -2.63
CA VAL A 36 -30.00 -0.72 -3.72
C VAL A 36 -28.84 0.15 -3.22
N SER A 37 -27.62 -0.41 -3.24
CA SER A 37 -26.37 0.31 -2.95
C SER A 37 -25.89 1.05 -4.20
N MET A 38 -25.69 2.36 -4.10
CA MET A 38 -25.22 3.19 -5.24
C MET A 38 -23.68 3.26 -5.33
N GLY A 39 -22.95 2.55 -4.48
CA GLY A 39 -21.48 2.61 -4.43
C GLY A 39 -20.94 3.85 -3.71
N VAL A 40 -19.68 3.82 -3.32
CA VAL A 40 -18.99 4.95 -2.66
C VAL A 40 -18.94 6.13 -3.62
N GLY A 41 -19.45 7.30 -3.18
CA GLY A 41 -19.52 8.50 -4.01
C GLY A 41 -20.68 8.54 -5.04
N GLY A 42 -21.55 7.52 -5.05
CA GLY A 42 -22.66 7.42 -6.00
C GLY A 42 -23.81 8.42 -5.75
N ALA A 43 -23.95 8.93 -4.53
CA ALA A 43 -24.90 9.98 -4.18
C ALA A 43 -24.15 11.15 -3.56
N PRO A 44 -24.36 12.39 -4.06
CA PRO A 44 -23.76 13.58 -3.48
C PRO A 44 -24.53 13.98 -2.20
N THR A 45 -24.18 13.38 -1.07
CA THR A 45 -24.82 13.63 0.22
C THR A 45 -24.21 14.81 0.96
N LEU A 46 -22.90 15.04 0.79
CA LEU A 46 -22.17 16.12 1.45
C LEU A 46 -22.43 17.49 0.82
N LYS A 47 -22.52 18.51 1.64
CA LYS A 47 -22.75 19.90 1.25
C LYS A 47 -21.64 20.81 1.78
N ALA A 48 -21.52 22.00 1.18
CA ALA A 48 -20.57 23.00 1.69
C ALA A 48 -20.93 23.47 3.13
N SER A 49 -22.22 23.46 3.50
CA SER A 49 -22.67 23.75 4.87
C SER A 49 -22.12 22.80 5.94
N ASP A 50 -21.77 21.58 5.55
CA ASP A 50 -21.25 20.58 6.47
C ASP A 50 -19.81 20.93 6.88
N VAL A 51 -19.03 21.55 5.97
CA VAL A 51 -17.72 22.12 6.28
C VAL A 51 -17.82 23.23 7.31
N ASP A 52 -18.81 24.11 7.15
CA ASP A 52 -19.06 25.22 8.09
C ASP A 52 -19.50 24.68 9.47
N ALA A 53 -20.33 23.63 9.50
CA ALA A 53 -20.77 22.98 10.73
C ALA A 53 -19.61 22.34 11.50
N ILE A 54 -18.73 21.60 10.80
CA ILE A 54 -17.54 21.00 11.40
C ILE A 54 -16.61 22.09 11.94
N ARG A 55 -16.36 23.14 11.16
CA ARG A 55 -15.53 24.29 11.57
C ARG A 55 -16.04 24.95 12.84
N ALA A 56 -17.35 25.00 13.05
CA ALA A 56 -17.97 25.63 14.21
C ALA A 56 -18.00 24.72 15.46
N GLN A 57 -18.12 23.41 15.27
CA GLN A 57 -18.41 22.47 16.36
C GLN A 57 -17.23 21.56 16.74
N VAL A 58 -16.20 21.44 15.89
CA VAL A 58 -15.04 20.56 16.12
C VAL A 58 -13.76 21.40 16.25
N PRO A 59 -13.40 21.85 17.47
CA PRO A 59 -12.23 22.73 17.66
C PRO A 59 -10.89 22.09 17.28
N GLY A 60 -10.82 20.75 17.30
CA GLY A 60 -9.62 20.01 16.91
C GLY A 60 -9.37 19.96 15.39
N ALA A 61 -10.34 20.39 14.57
CA ALA A 61 -10.20 20.50 13.13
C ALA A 61 -9.62 21.87 12.75
N VAL A 62 -8.29 21.93 12.52
CA VAL A 62 -7.56 23.21 12.36
C VAL A 62 -7.75 23.80 10.96
N TYR A 63 -7.57 22.98 9.93
CA TYR A 63 -7.76 23.37 8.55
C TYR A 63 -8.79 22.47 7.89
N LEU A 64 -9.68 23.06 7.11
CA LEU A 64 -10.74 22.34 6.40
C LEU A 64 -10.83 22.84 4.95
N ALA A 65 -10.83 21.92 4.02
CA ALA A 65 -11.01 22.23 2.60
C ALA A 65 -12.10 21.34 1.99
N ALA A 66 -13.13 21.97 1.42
CA ALA A 66 -14.10 21.27 0.56
C ALA A 66 -13.40 20.71 -0.66
N SER A 67 -13.86 19.58 -1.18
CA SER A 67 -13.35 18.97 -2.42
C SER A 67 -14.49 18.69 -3.39
N VAL A 68 -14.30 19.15 -4.63
CA VAL A 68 -15.22 18.91 -5.76
C VAL A 68 -14.41 18.41 -6.95
N ASN A 69 -14.46 17.12 -7.23
CA ASN A 69 -13.63 16.50 -8.24
C ASN A 69 -14.36 16.31 -9.57
N THR A 70 -13.69 16.62 -10.67
CA THR A 70 -14.08 16.27 -12.03
C THR A 70 -12.84 16.00 -12.88
N ARG A 71 -12.97 15.26 -13.97
CA ARG A 71 -11.91 15.09 -14.97
C ARG A 71 -12.42 15.63 -16.30
N ASP A 72 -11.60 16.46 -16.94
CA ASP A 72 -11.96 17.08 -18.19
C ASP A 72 -10.75 17.33 -19.07
N GLN A 73 -11.02 17.60 -20.37
CA GLN A 73 -10.00 18.02 -21.30
C GLN A 73 -9.71 19.51 -21.12
N VAL A 74 -8.42 19.81 -20.99
CA VAL A 74 -7.87 21.15 -20.80
C VAL A 74 -7.10 21.52 -22.04
N ILE A 75 -7.29 22.75 -22.55
CA ILE A 75 -6.70 23.22 -23.80
C ILE A 75 -5.97 24.53 -23.54
N ALA A 76 -4.72 24.62 -23.96
CA ALA A 76 -3.92 25.84 -23.95
C ALA A 76 -2.91 25.85 -25.11
N GLY A 77 -2.71 27.01 -25.77
CA GLY A 77 -1.66 27.21 -26.78
C GLY A 77 -1.67 26.23 -27.96
N GLY A 78 -2.78 25.53 -28.23
CA GLY A 78 -2.87 24.50 -29.27
C GLY A 78 -2.65 23.07 -28.75
N ASN A 79 -2.17 22.91 -27.53
CA ASN A 79 -2.04 21.61 -26.84
C ASN A 79 -3.32 21.27 -26.06
N ASN A 80 -3.53 19.98 -25.83
CA ASN A 80 -4.62 19.51 -25.00
C ASN A 80 -4.17 18.36 -24.07
N TRP A 81 -4.72 18.33 -22.88
CA TRP A 81 -4.42 17.32 -21.88
C TRP A 81 -5.68 16.96 -21.08
N SER A 82 -5.85 15.69 -20.72
CA SER A 82 -6.94 15.25 -19.86
C SER A 82 -6.47 15.23 -18.41
N ALA A 83 -6.78 16.26 -17.65
CA ALA A 83 -6.36 16.42 -16.26
C ALA A 83 -7.49 16.18 -15.27
N GLN A 84 -7.13 15.83 -14.04
CA GLN A 84 -8.03 15.91 -12.90
C GLN A 84 -8.18 17.37 -12.49
N ILE A 85 -9.42 17.80 -12.26
CA ILE A 85 -9.72 19.15 -11.77
C ILE A 85 -10.31 19.00 -10.39
N GLU A 86 -9.59 19.51 -9.40
CA GLU A 86 -10.04 19.55 -8.02
C GLU A 86 -10.41 20.97 -7.63
N GLY A 87 -11.70 21.16 -7.39
CA GLY A 87 -12.19 22.35 -6.73
C GLY A 87 -11.94 22.25 -5.24
N THR A 88 -11.20 23.19 -4.66
CA THR A 88 -10.82 23.13 -3.25
C THR A 88 -10.89 24.50 -2.58
N ASP A 89 -10.53 24.59 -1.28
CA ASP A 89 -10.50 25.81 -0.51
C ASP A 89 -9.07 26.33 -0.29
N ILE A 90 -8.95 27.53 0.27
CA ILE A 90 -7.68 28.23 0.48
C ILE A 90 -6.72 27.51 1.42
N GLU A 91 -7.25 26.68 2.32
CA GLU A 91 -6.47 25.93 3.31
C GLU A 91 -5.86 24.62 2.76
N TYR A 92 -6.16 24.27 1.50
CA TYR A 92 -5.71 23.03 0.88
C TYR A 92 -4.17 22.86 0.85
N PRO A 93 -3.37 23.87 0.50
CA PRO A 93 -1.92 23.74 0.54
C PRO A 93 -1.38 23.42 1.94
N MET A 94 -1.99 24.01 2.98
CA MET A 94 -1.64 23.79 4.38
C MET A 94 -1.99 22.36 4.84
N ILE A 95 -3.16 21.85 4.41
CA ILE A 95 -3.62 20.49 4.73
C ILE A 95 -2.73 19.44 4.07
N ARG A 96 -2.28 19.72 2.84
CA ARG A 96 -1.51 18.76 2.03
C ARG A 96 -0.02 18.98 2.11
N PHE A 97 0.48 19.96 2.87
CA PHE A 97 1.89 20.36 2.91
C PHE A 97 2.47 20.48 1.51
N TRP A 98 1.80 21.30 0.66
CA TRP A 98 2.12 21.40 -0.75
C TRP A 98 2.37 22.85 -1.14
N ASP A 99 3.62 23.19 -1.40
CA ASP A 99 4.05 24.53 -1.72
C ASP A 99 3.89 24.86 -3.22
N LEU A 100 4.06 26.14 -3.55
CA LEU A 100 3.99 26.63 -4.92
C LEU A 100 5.39 26.82 -5.48
N GLU A 101 5.59 26.36 -6.71
CA GLU A 101 6.81 26.63 -7.50
C GLU A 101 6.79 28.04 -8.11
N TYR A 102 5.62 28.45 -8.64
CA TYR A 102 5.41 29.76 -9.25
C TYR A 102 4.10 30.39 -8.81
N GLY A 103 4.07 31.73 -8.75
CA GLY A 103 2.86 32.50 -8.59
C GLY A 103 2.27 32.48 -7.18
N THR A 104 0.95 32.48 -7.07
CA THR A 104 0.20 32.53 -5.81
C THR A 104 -0.98 31.58 -5.81
N PHE A 105 -1.42 31.15 -4.62
CA PHE A 105 -2.66 30.40 -4.49
C PHE A 105 -3.88 31.35 -4.49
N PHE A 106 -5.06 30.82 -4.75
CA PHE A 106 -6.28 31.64 -4.74
C PHE A 106 -6.68 32.04 -3.32
N THR A 107 -7.39 33.15 -3.22
CA THR A 107 -7.83 33.77 -1.96
C THR A 107 -9.30 33.51 -1.68
N GLN A 108 -9.72 33.83 -0.44
CA GLN A 108 -11.15 33.76 -0.06
C GLN A 108 -12.06 34.61 -0.95
N ALA A 109 -11.55 35.71 -1.51
CA ALA A 109 -12.27 36.51 -2.47
C ALA A 109 -12.56 35.75 -3.77
N HIS A 110 -11.59 34.97 -4.25
CA HIS A 110 -11.75 34.10 -5.43
C HIS A 110 -12.77 32.98 -5.16
N VAL A 111 -12.76 32.39 -3.97
CA VAL A 111 -13.74 31.36 -3.56
C VAL A 111 -15.16 31.95 -3.53
N ARG A 112 -15.36 33.10 -2.88
CA ARG A 112 -16.68 33.75 -2.75
C ARG A 112 -17.25 34.19 -4.09
N SER A 113 -16.42 34.76 -4.97
CA SER A 113 -16.85 35.24 -6.31
C SER A 113 -16.96 34.12 -7.35
N ALA A 114 -16.58 32.88 -7.03
CA ALA A 114 -16.42 31.81 -8.00
C ALA A 114 -15.56 32.24 -9.19
N ALA A 115 -14.41 32.85 -8.90
CA ALA A 115 -13.47 33.37 -9.89
C ALA A 115 -12.91 32.22 -10.74
N LYS A 116 -12.71 32.48 -12.03
CA LYS A 116 -12.14 31.51 -12.97
C LYS A 116 -10.61 31.58 -12.94
N VAL A 117 -10.03 31.20 -11.81
CA VAL A 117 -8.59 31.08 -11.61
C VAL A 117 -8.21 29.62 -11.40
N ALA A 118 -6.99 29.27 -11.79
CA ALA A 118 -6.47 27.91 -11.68
C ALA A 118 -5.02 27.92 -11.24
N VAL A 119 -4.63 26.91 -10.46
CA VAL A 119 -3.26 26.58 -10.12
C VAL A 119 -2.98 25.19 -10.72
N LEU A 120 -1.90 25.06 -11.47
CA LEU A 120 -1.56 23.82 -12.17
C LEU A 120 -0.60 22.96 -11.36
N GLY A 121 -0.72 21.65 -11.47
CA GLY A 121 0.37 20.74 -11.13
C GLY A 121 1.40 20.67 -12.25
N THR A 122 2.60 20.20 -11.95
CA THR A 122 3.75 20.22 -12.88
C THR A 122 3.50 19.42 -14.14
N ILE A 123 2.85 18.25 -14.07
CA ILE A 123 2.55 17.43 -15.25
C ILE A 123 1.58 18.16 -16.20
N VAL A 124 0.58 18.85 -15.68
CA VAL A 124 -0.36 19.59 -16.51
C VAL A 124 0.35 20.78 -17.16
N ARG A 125 1.21 21.50 -16.41
CA ARG A 125 2.05 22.58 -16.95
C ARG A 125 2.90 22.07 -18.11
N ASP A 126 3.63 20.99 -17.90
CA ASP A 126 4.61 20.46 -18.86
C ASP A 126 3.93 20.00 -20.16
N ASN A 127 2.78 19.34 -20.06
CA ASN A 127 2.03 18.89 -21.23
C ASN A 127 1.35 20.03 -22.02
N LEU A 128 0.99 21.12 -21.36
CA LEU A 128 0.29 22.23 -22.03
C LEU A 128 1.23 23.33 -22.50
N PHE A 129 2.29 23.62 -21.76
CA PHE A 129 3.17 24.79 -22.01
C PHE A 129 4.62 24.41 -22.27
N GLY A 130 5.04 23.19 -21.90
CA GLY A 130 6.42 22.73 -21.94
C GLY A 130 7.07 22.69 -20.57
N GLU A 131 8.08 21.85 -20.44
CA GLU A 131 8.79 21.58 -19.19
C GLU A 131 9.50 22.85 -18.68
N GLY A 132 9.31 23.17 -17.40
CA GLY A 132 9.94 24.31 -16.72
C GLY A 132 9.45 25.69 -17.17
N VAL A 133 8.41 25.79 -17.99
CA VAL A 133 7.84 27.07 -18.43
C VAL A 133 6.93 27.65 -17.34
N ASP A 134 7.09 28.94 -17.02
CA ASP A 134 6.16 29.68 -16.15
C ASP A 134 4.89 30.09 -16.94
N PRO A 135 3.72 29.50 -16.68
CA PRO A 135 2.49 29.82 -17.36
C PRO A 135 1.64 30.88 -16.65
N VAL A 136 2.12 31.48 -15.56
CA VAL A 136 1.34 32.45 -14.77
C VAL A 136 0.90 33.65 -15.63
N GLY A 137 -0.37 34.03 -15.52
CA GLY A 137 -0.99 35.07 -16.34
C GLY A 137 -1.55 34.55 -17.68
N GLN A 138 -1.22 33.34 -18.11
CA GLN A 138 -1.81 32.72 -19.30
C GLN A 138 -3.19 32.11 -18.99
N ARG A 139 -3.89 31.65 -20.02
CA ARG A 139 -5.23 31.10 -19.88
C ARG A 139 -5.33 29.69 -20.41
N VAL A 140 -6.02 28.85 -19.65
CA VAL A 140 -6.45 27.51 -20.06
C VAL A 140 -7.96 27.46 -20.26
N ARG A 141 -8.41 26.71 -21.24
CA ARG A 141 -9.81 26.43 -21.47
C ARG A 141 -10.17 25.05 -20.98
N ILE A 142 -11.12 24.99 -20.06
CA ILE A 142 -11.69 23.77 -19.52
C ILE A 142 -13.14 23.73 -19.93
N ARG A 143 -13.55 22.74 -20.74
CA ARG A 143 -14.85 22.77 -21.42
C ARG A 143 -15.02 24.09 -22.20
N ASN A 144 -16.06 24.84 -21.87
CA ASN A 144 -16.37 26.16 -22.47
C ASN A 144 -16.02 27.34 -21.56
N GLN A 145 -15.16 27.12 -20.55
CA GLN A 145 -14.79 28.16 -19.59
C GLN A 145 -13.29 28.46 -19.69
N SER A 146 -12.93 29.73 -19.71
CA SER A 146 -11.54 30.19 -19.67
C SER A 146 -11.14 30.46 -18.24
N PHE A 147 -10.06 29.85 -17.78
CA PHE A 147 -9.43 30.06 -16.49
C PHE A 147 -8.10 30.76 -16.65
N GLU A 148 -7.81 31.69 -15.77
CA GLU A 148 -6.51 32.36 -15.68
C GLU A 148 -5.61 31.56 -14.75
N ILE A 149 -4.39 31.28 -15.17
CA ILE A 149 -3.39 30.59 -14.36
C ILE A 149 -2.75 31.61 -13.42
N ILE A 150 -2.84 31.36 -12.11
CA ILE A 150 -2.29 32.23 -11.07
C ILE A 150 -1.10 31.62 -10.33
N GLY A 151 -0.84 30.33 -10.51
CA GLY A 151 0.28 29.63 -9.89
C GLY A 151 0.49 28.24 -10.44
N VAL A 152 1.61 27.65 -10.05
CA VAL A 152 2.00 26.25 -10.30
C VAL A 152 2.45 25.65 -8.97
N MET A 153 1.98 24.45 -8.64
CA MET A 153 2.40 23.71 -7.46
C MET A 153 3.79 23.10 -7.66
N GLU A 154 4.55 22.90 -6.60
CA GLU A 154 5.77 22.08 -6.63
C GLU A 154 5.46 20.63 -7.00
N SER A 155 6.44 19.92 -7.57
CA SER A 155 6.28 18.51 -7.87
C SER A 155 6.25 17.68 -6.59
N LYS A 156 5.23 16.83 -6.46
CA LYS A 156 5.02 15.92 -5.35
C LYS A 156 5.26 14.45 -5.73
N GLY A 157 5.27 14.19 -7.05
CA GLY A 157 5.51 12.86 -7.60
C GLY A 157 4.33 11.91 -7.47
N SER A 158 4.63 10.61 -7.55
CA SER A 158 3.61 9.57 -7.56
C SER A 158 3.01 9.33 -6.18
N GLY A 159 1.69 9.26 -6.11
CA GLY A 159 0.94 8.96 -4.90
C GLY A 159 0.82 7.46 -4.60
N GLN A 160 0.09 7.13 -3.53
CA GLN A 160 -0.08 5.79 -2.95
C GLN A 160 -0.47 4.67 -3.94
N PHE A 161 -1.16 4.99 -5.02
CA PHE A 161 -1.67 4.01 -5.98
C PHE A 161 -1.03 4.15 -7.37
N GLY A 162 0.18 4.72 -7.44
CA GLY A 162 0.87 4.95 -8.71
C GLY A 162 0.21 6.03 -9.58
N GLN A 163 -0.78 6.75 -9.07
CA GLN A 163 -1.31 7.94 -9.72
C GLN A 163 -0.38 9.11 -9.42
N ASP A 164 0.00 9.83 -10.45
CA ASP A 164 0.81 11.01 -10.27
C ASP A 164 -0.05 12.13 -9.64
N GLN A 165 0.43 12.67 -8.50
CA GLN A 165 -0.27 13.72 -7.79
C GLN A 165 -0.20 15.06 -8.54
N ASP A 166 0.76 15.20 -9.44
CA ASP A 166 1.04 16.40 -10.20
C ASP A 166 0.17 16.54 -11.45
N ASP A 167 -0.62 15.49 -11.83
CA ASP A 167 -1.61 15.54 -12.93
C ASP A 167 -2.95 16.15 -12.49
N ILE A 168 -2.90 17.35 -11.94
CA ILE A 168 -4.04 18.03 -11.32
C ILE A 168 -4.10 19.51 -11.66
N ILE A 169 -5.32 20.04 -11.66
CA ILE A 169 -5.62 21.48 -11.67
C ILE A 169 -6.43 21.81 -10.43
N LEU A 170 -5.93 22.74 -9.63
CA LEU A 170 -6.63 23.26 -8.46
C LEU A 170 -7.37 24.55 -8.83
N ALA A 171 -8.64 24.66 -8.43
CA ALA A 171 -9.45 25.84 -8.62
C ALA A 171 -10.38 26.03 -7.41
N PRO A 172 -10.96 27.23 -7.19
CA PRO A 172 -11.94 27.41 -6.13
C PRO A 172 -13.12 26.43 -6.27
N TYR A 173 -13.47 25.69 -5.18
CA TYR A 173 -14.52 24.67 -5.23
C TYR A 173 -15.84 25.22 -5.76
N THR A 174 -16.17 26.47 -5.41
CA THR A 174 -17.36 27.18 -5.89
C THR A 174 -17.37 27.36 -7.40
N THR A 175 -16.18 27.55 -8.01
CA THR A 175 -16.03 27.69 -9.47
C THR A 175 -16.25 26.36 -10.16
N VAL A 176 -15.59 25.30 -9.69
CA VAL A 176 -15.73 23.95 -10.25
C VAL A 176 -17.19 23.48 -10.13
N GLN A 177 -17.81 23.70 -8.99
CA GLN A 177 -19.18 23.36 -8.71
C GLN A 177 -20.17 24.06 -9.67
N LYS A 178 -20.09 25.40 -9.76
CA LYS A 178 -21.03 26.20 -10.55
C LYS A 178 -20.76 26.19 -12.05
N LYS A 179 -19.50 26.08 -12.49
CA LYS A 179 -19.08 26.25 -13.88
C LYS A 179 -18.74 24.96 -14.62
N LEU A 180 -18.26 23.96 -13.91
CA LEU A 180 -17.83 22.70 -14.52
C LEU A 180 -18.78 21.53 -14.23
N ARG A 181 -19.33 21.40 -13.03
CA ARG A 181 -20.32 20.35 -12.73
C ARG A 181 -21.75 20.66 -13.15
N GLY A 182 -22.11 21.93 -13.27
CA GLY A 182 -23.30 22.39 -14.00
C GLY A 182 -24.65 21.95 -13.45
N ARG A 183 -24.79 21.62 -12.16
CA ARG A 183 -26.10 21.37 -11.53
C ARG A 183 -26.05 21.62 -10.02
N ASP A 184 -27.10 22.29 -9.52
CA ASP A 184 -27.53 22.41 -8.11
C ASP A 184 -26.39 22.44 -7.05
N GLY A 185 -25.55 23.34 -7.25
CA GLY A 185 -24.41 23.99 -6.63
C GLY A 185 -24.18 23.90 -5.13
N THR A 186 -24.72 22.95 -4.38
CA THR A 186 -24.50 22.83 -2.93
C THR A 186 -23.68 21.61 -2.53
N ASN A 187 -23.61 20.59 -3.38
CA ASN A 187 -22.99 19.32 -3.05
C ASN A 187 -21.50 19.30 -3.37
N ILE A 188 -20.71 18.78 -2.43
CA ILE A 188 -19.27 18.54 -2.56
C ILE A 188 -18.99 17.04 -2.70
N SER A 189 -17.83 16.68 -3.24
CA SER A 189 -17.42 15.28 -3.38
C SER A 189 -16.87 14.71 -2.07
N GLY A 190 -16.32 15.60 -1.24
CA GLY A 190 -15.72 15.28 0.03
C GLY A 190 -15.12 16.53 0.67
N MET A 191 -14.36 16.33 1.72
CA MET A 191 -13.58 17.35 2.39
C MET A 191 -12.31 16.75 2.97
N SER A 192 -11.26 17.55 3.02
CA SER A 192 -10.00 17.23 3.70
C SER A 192 -9.88 18.09 4.94
N ILE A 193 -9.49 17.51 6.05
CA ILE A 193 -9.41 18.14 7.36
C ILE A 193 -8.06 17.82 7.96
N SER A 194 -7.38 18.84 8.48
CA SER A 194 -6.15 18.65 9.27
C SER A 194 -6.50 18.75 10.74
N ALA A 195 -6.21 17.70 11.50
CA ALA A 195 -6.36 17.66 12.95
C ALA A 195 -5.21 18.39 13.65
N VAL A 196 -5.44 18.85 14.87
CA VAL A 196 -4.44 19.55 15.69
C VAL A 196 -3.27 18.65 16.09
N SER A 197 -3.52 17.35 16.32
CA SER A 197 -2.52 16.36 16.72
C SER A 197 -2.89 14.97 16.20
N PRO A 198 -1.90 14.13 15.85
CA PRO A 198 -2.13 12.73 15.53
C PRO A 198 -2.82 11.95 16.66
N ASP A 199 -2.46 12.21 17.92
CA ASP A 199 -3.00 11.50 19.08
C ASP A 199 -4.51 11.73 19.31
N GLN A 200 -5.07 12.79 18.73
CA GLN A 200 -6.49 13.15 18.85
C GLN A 200 -7.32 12.78 17.61
N MET A 201 -6.71 12.12 16.65
CA MET A 201 -7.37 11.80 15.36
C MET A 201 -8.64 10.99 15.53
N GLU A 202 -8.63 9.99 16.40
CA GLU A 202 -9.79 9.12 16.67
C GLU A 202 -10.94 9.93 17.29
N GLU A 203 -10.65 10.77 18.30
CA GLU A 203 -11.63 11.61 18.96
C GLU A 203 -12.22 12.64 17.98
N ILE A 204 -11.37 13.31 17.20
CA ILE A 204 -11.80 14.31 16.20
C ILE A 204 -12.63 13.63 15.10
N SER A 205 -12.24 12.44 14.64
CA SER A 205 -13.00 11.66 13.66
C SER A 205 -14.38 11.26 14.18
N ALA A 206 -14.48 10.89 15.46
CA ALA A 206 -15.77 10.62 16.11
C ALA A 206 -16.63 11.89 16.19
N GLN A 207 -16.07 13.02 16.62
CA GLN A 207 -16.79 14.31 16.68
C GLN A 207 -17.28 14.75 15.28
N ILE A 208 -16.46 14.60 14.24
CA ILE A 208 -16.85 14.88 12.85
C ILE A 208 -18.04 14.00 12.45
N THR A 209 -17.98 12.71 12.81
CA THR A 209 -19.06 11.77 12.53
C THR A 209 -20.36 12.18 13.18
N ASP A 210 -20.32 12.57 14.45
CA ASP A 210 -21.51 12.99 15.19
C ASP A 210 -22.12 14.27 14.60
N VAL A 211 -21.30 15.28 14.29
CA VAL A 211 -21.74 16.53 13.64
C VAL A 211 -22.40 16.26 12.30
N LEU A 212 -21.80 15.39 11.48
CA LEU A 212 -22.37 15.05 10.16
C LEU A 212 -23.66 14.24 10.29
N ARG A 213 -23.76 13.31 11.24
CA ARG A 213 -25.00 12.60 11.52
C ARG A 213 -26.14 13.56 11.92
N GLU A 214 -25.84 14.54 12.75
CA GLU A 214 -26.81 15.58 13.14
C GLU A 214 -27.23 16.43 11.94
N GLN A 215 -26.27 16.92 11.14
CA GLN A 215 -26.54 17.74 9.93
C GLN A 215 -27.35 17.01 8.87
N HIS A 216 -27.16 15.70 8.73
CA HIS A 216 -27.87 14.86 7.78
C HIS A 216 -29.18 14.30 8.35
N GLY A 217 -29.48 14.53 9.64
CA GLY A 217 -30.70 14.05 10.32
C GLY A 217 -30.76 12.53 10.42
N LEU A 218 -29.61 11.86 10.57
CA LEU A 218 -29.53 10.39 10.71
C LEU A 218 -29.93 9.99 12.13
N ILE A 219 -30.88 9.07 12.23
CA ILE A 219 -31.32 8.56 13.53
C ILE A 219 -30.39 7.42 14.02
N PRO A 220 -30.37 7.11 15.35
CA PRO A 220 -29.63 5.97 15.87
C PRO A 220 -30.07 4.66 15.18
N GLY A 221 -29.08 3.93 14.61
CA GLY A 221 -29.32 2.71 13.85
C GLY A 221 -29.26 2.87 12.33
N ASP A 222 -29.30 4.11 11.80
CA ASP A 222 -29.08 4.35 10.38
C ASP A 222 -27.59 4.25 10.02
N ASP A 223 -27.30 3.69 8.86
CA ASP A 223 -25.97 3.71 8.27
C ASP A 223 -25.59 5.15 7.89
N ASN A 224 -24.30 5.50 8.04
CA ASN A 224 -23.78 6.78 7.60
C ASN A 224 -23.84 6.89 6.06
N ASP A 225 -24.31 8.01 5.56
CA ASP A 225 -24.32 8.35 4.13
C ASP A 225 -23.02 9.08 3.70
N PHE A 226 -22.04 9.10 4.58
CA PHE A 226 -20.67 9.58 4.39
C PHE A 226 -19.67 8.59 5.00
N MET A 227 -18.41 8.76 4.65
CA MET A 227 -17.30 7.96 5.17
C MET A 227 -16.21 8.88 5.69
N VAL A 228 -15.87 8.76 6.96
CA VAL A 228 -14.73 9.43 7.58
C VAL A 228 -13.58 8.44 7.63
N ARG A 229 -12.42 8.82 7.17
CA ARG A 229 -11.19 8.01 7.21
C ARG A 229 -10.01 8.84 7.63
N THR A 230 -9.25 8.30 8.53
CA THR A 230 -7.93 8.82 8.89
C THR A 230 -6.86 8.22 7.97
N GLN A 231 -5.67 8.81 7.99
CA GLN A 231 -4.53 8.23 7.28
C GLN A 231 -4.12 6.89 7.89
N GLU A 232 -4.28 6.74 9.20
CA GLU A 232 -4.03 5.49 9.93
C GLU A 232 -4.99 4.36 9.51
N ASP A 233 -6.28 4.68 9.28
CA ASP A 233 -7.25 3.71 8.76
C ASP A 233 -6.83 3.17 7.39
N ILE A 234 -6.31 4.05 6.53
CA ILE A 234 -5.84 3.67 5.19
C ILE A 234 -4.58 2.80 5.32
N ALA A 235 -3.64 3.19 6.17
CA ALA A 235 -2.41 2.44 6.42
C ALA A 235 -2.72 1.05 7.00
N SER A 236 -3.59 0.95 8.00
CA SER A 236 -3.97 -0.32 8.62
C SER A 236 -4.66 -1.26 7.63
N MET A 237 -5.51 -0.72 6.75
CA MET A 237 -6.15 -1.49 5.69
C MET A 237 -5.12 -2.05 4.70
N LEU A 238 -4.16 -1.24 4.27
CA LEU A 238 -3.10 -1.67 3.35
C LEU A 238 -2.17 -2.69 3.99
N THR A 239 -1.79 -2.48 5.25
CA THR A 239 -0.97 -3.42 6.03
C THR A 239 -1.70 -4.76 6.17
N GLY A 240 -2.98 -4.77 6.51
CA GLY A 240 -3.77 -6.00 6.60
C GLY A 240 -3.87 -6.76 5.26
N MET A 241 -3.96 -6.05 4.13
CA MET A 241 -3.89 -6.67 2.81
C MET A 241 -2.50 -7.29 2.55
N THR A 242 -1.43 -6.58 2.90
CA THR A 242 -0.05 -7.04 2.75
C THR A 242 0.24 -8.25 3.65
N GLU A 243 -0.24 -8.25 4.89
CA GLU A 243 -0.16 -9.40 5.79
C GLU A 243 -0.87 -10.63 5.25
N THR A 244 -2.09 -10.45 4.72
CA THR A 244 -2.85 -11.54 4.10
C THR A 244 -2.10 -12.13 2.90
N MET A 245 -1.56 -11.28 2.02
CA MET A 245 -0.75 -11.71 0.87
C MET A 245 0.52 -12.44 1.31
N THR A 246 1.23 -11.91 2.30
CA THR A 246 2.43 -12.52 2.88
C THR A 246 2.10 -13.88 3.51
N GLY A 247 0.96 -14.00 4.19
CA GLY A 247 0.47 -15.26 4.75
C GLY A 247 0.19 -16.32 3.68
N LEU A 248 -0.47 -15.94 2.57
CA LEU A 248 -0.71 -16.84 1.43
C LEU A 248 0.61 -17.29 0.80
N LEU A 249 1.55 -16.37 0.61
CA LEU A 249 2.87 -16.68 0.05
C LEU A 249 3.67 -17.60 0.99
N ALA A 250 3.57 -17.39 2.32
CA ALA A 250 4.19 -18.26 3.32
C ALA A 250 3.58 -19.67 3.30
N ALA A 251 2.27 -19.80 3.10
CA ALA A 251 1.63 -21.09 2.97
C ALA A 251 2.14 -21.86 1.72
N ILE A 252 2.25 -21.18 0.57
CA ILE A 252 2.82 -21.77 -0.65
C ILE A 252 4.27 -22.19 -0.43
N ALA A 253 5.07 -21.35 0.24
CA ALA A 253 6.44 -21.67 0.59
C ALA A 253 6.51 -22.89 1.52
N GLY A 254 5.61 -23.01 2.48
CA GLY A 254 5.48 -24.16 3.38
C GLY A 254 5.22 -25.46 2.62
N VAL A 255 4.28 -25.45 1.66
CA VAL A 255 4.01 -26.60 0.80
C VAL A 255 5.26 -26.97 -0.03
N SER A 256 5.93 -25.96 -0.59
CA SER A 256 7.18 -26.18 -1.37
C SER A 256 8.28 -26.78 -0.49
N LEU A 257 8.38 -26.35 0.77
CA LEU A 257 9.33 -26.89 1.73
C LEU A 257 9.03 -28.36 2.08
N LEU A 258 7.75 -28.73 2.24
CA LEU A 258 7.33 -30.11 2.44
C LEU A 258 7.72 -31.01 1.25
N VAL A 259 7.47 -30.55 0.02
CA VAL A 259 7.85 -31.28 -1.20
C VAL A 259 9.36 -31.45 -1.30
N GLY A 260 10.13 -30.38 -1.02
CA GLY A 260 11.60 -30.42 -0.95
C GLY A 260 12.12 -31.36 0.14
N GLY A 261 11.49 -31.36 1.31
CA GLY A 261 11.82 -32.25 2.42
C GLY A 261 11.58 -33.73 2.09
N ILE A 262 10.48 -34.05 1.40
CA ILE A 262 10.22 -35.40 0.88
C ILE A 262 11.31 -35.79 -0.13
N GLY A 263 11.79 -34.85 -0.96
CA GLY A 263 12.93 -35.05 -1.84
C GLY A 263 14.21 -35.44 -1.09
N ILE A 264 14.53 -34.72 -0.01
CA ILE A 264 15.67 -35.05 0.87
C ILE A 264 15.49 -36.46 1.47
N MET A 265 14.30 -36.78 1.99
CA MET A 265 14.00 -38.09 2.55
C MET A 265 14.22 -39.21 1.53
N ASN A 266 13.76 -39.04 0.29
CA ASN A 266 13.91 -40.04 -0.77
C ASN A 266 15.38 -40.24 -1.17
N ILE A 267 16.15 -39.15 -1.31
CA ILE A 267 17.57 -39.21 -1.61
C ILE A 267 18.32 -39.96 -0.48
N MET A 268 18.00 -39.64 0.77
CA MET A 268 18.62 -40.30 1.94
C MET A 268 18.23 -41.79 2.02
N LEU A 269 16.98 -42.17 1.67
CA LEU A 269 16.58 -43.58 1.61
C LEU A 269 17.39 -44.36 0.58
N VAL A 270 17.58 -43.79 -0.61
CA VAL A 270 18.43 -44.39 -1.65
C VAL A 270 19.86 -44.48 -1.19
N SER A 271 20.42 -43.44 -0.59
CA SER A 271 21.78 -43.44 -0.05
C SER A 271 21.98 -44.55 1.04
N VAL A 272 21.01 -44.75 1.92
CA VAL A 272 21.03 -45.83 2.92
C VAL A 272 21.01 -47.20 2.24
N THR A 273 20.17 -47.40 1.21
CA THR A 273 20.11 -48.69 0.48
C THR A 273 21.42 -49.00 -0.27
N GLU A 274 21.98 -47.99 -0.96
CA GLU A 274 23.26 -48.16 -1.68
C GLU A 274 24.44 -48.43 -0.73
N ARG A 275 24.40 -47.87 0.50
CA ARG A 275 25.47 -48.05 1.53
C ARG A 275 25.14 -49.13 2.56
N THR A 276 24.14 -49.99 2.34
CA THR A 276 23.69 -51.00 3.28
C THR A 276 24.85 -51.91 3.74
N ARG A 277 25.68 -52.37 2.81
CA ARG A 277 26.86 -53.21 3.11
C ARG A 277 27.93 -52.50 3.93
N GLU A 278 28.17 -51.22 3.64
CA GLU A 278 29.10 -50.37 4.38
C GLU A 278 28.62 -50.15 5.83
N ILE A 279 27.32 -49.85 6.02
CA ILE A 279 26.70 -49.69 7.35
C ILE A 279 26.79 -51.01 8.13
N GLY A 280 26.47 -52.14 7.49
CA GLY A 280 26.58 -53.47 8.09
C GLY A 280 28.02 -53.79 8.57
N LEU A 281 29.02 -53.46 7.75
CA LEU A 281 30.41 -53.61 8.10
C LEU A 281 30.83 -52.79 9.35
N ARG A 282 30.40 -51.51 9.38
CA ARG A 282 30.68 -50.65 10.55
C ARG A 282 30.04 -51.19 11.83
N MET A 283 28.81 -51.67 11.74
CA MET A 283 28.10 -52.24 12.90
C MET A 283 28.72 -53.58 13.34
N ALA A 284 29.16 -54.39 12.40
CA ALA A 284 29.86 -55.65 12.70
C ALA A 284 31.21 -55.42 13.42
N VAL A 285 31.90 -54.30 13.17
CA VAL A 285 33.14 -53.89 13.85
C VAL A 285 32.89 -53.17 15.17
N GLY A 286 31.59 -52.92 15.55
CA GLY A 286 31.23 -52.43 16.87
C GLY A 286 30.60 -51.01 16.89
N ALA A 287 30.29 -50.41 15.75
CA ALA A 287 29.55 -49.17 15.74
C ALA A 287 28.12 -49.36 16.28
N LYS A 288 27.67 -48.46 17.13
CA LYS A 288 26.31 -48.49 17.68
C LYS A 288 25.31 -47.88 16.70
N GLY A 289 24.07 -48.38 16.68
CA GLY A 289 23.01 -47.79 15.82
C GLY A 289 22.82 -46.29 15.99
N ARG A 290 23.05 -45.75 17.22
CA ARG A 290 23.01 -44.29 17.45
C ARG A 290 24.11 -43.53 16.69
N ASP A 291 25.26 -44.12 16.48
CA ASP A 291 26.38 -43.47 15.78
C ASP A 291 26.05 -43.38 14.27
N VAL A 292 25.45 -44.45 13.73
CA VAL A 292 24.89 -44.47 12.37
C VAL A 292 23.76 -43.46 12.21
N LEU A 293 22.81 -43.44 13.18
CA LEU A 293 21.71 -42.46 13.16
C LEU A 293 22.22 -41.02 13.12
N PHE A 294 23.16 -40.69 13.98
CA PHE A 294 23.73 -39.35 14.06
C PHE A 294 24.51 -38.98 12.80
N GLN A 295 25.24 -39.91 12.22
CA GLN A 295 25.96 -39.69 10.94
C GLN A 295 24.99 -39.31 9.81
N PHE A 296 23.93 -40.08 9.56
CA PHE A 296 22.97 -39.81 8.51
C PHE A 296 22.11 -38.57 8.79
N LEU A 297 21.84 -38.30 10.06
CA LEU A 297 21.11 -37.07 10.44
C LEU A 297 21.95 -35.82 10.17
N VAL A 298 23.26 -35.85 10.51
CA VAL A 298 24.18 -34.74 10.17
C VAL A 298 24.31 -34.58 8.67
N GLU A 299 24.38 -35.67 7.90
CA GLU A 299 24.42 -35.60 6.42
C GLU A 299 23.16 -34.93 5.86
N ALA A 300 21.97 -35.27 6.36
CA ALA A 300 20.71 -34.64 5.95
C ALA A 300 20.65 -33.15 6.30
N VAL A 301 21.10 -32.77 7.50
CA VAL A 301 21.16 -31.38 7.96
C VAL A 301 22.15 -30.55 7.11
N VAL A 302 23.34 -31.10 6.84
CA VAL A 302 24.34 -30.42 6.01
C VAL A 302 23.79 -30.21 4.57
N LEU A 303 23.16 -31.24 4.01
CA LEU A 303 22.54 -31.13 2.67
C LEU A 303 21.44 -30.04 2.64
N SER A 304 20.57 -30.05 3.66
CA SER A 304 19.49 -29.08 3.78
C SER A 304 20.02 -27.65 4.00
N LEU A 305 21.05 -27.46 4.85
CA LEU A 305 21.67 -26.16 5.05
C LEU A 305 22.38 -25.65 3.81
N ALA A 306 23.10 -26.52 3.08
CA ALA A 306 23.74 -26.13 1.82
C ALA A 306 22.71 -25.66 0.80
N GLY A 307 21.59 -26.40 0.62
CA GLY A 307 20.47 -25.99 -0.19
C GLY A 307 19.83 -24.69 0.27
N GLY A 308 19.66 -24.53 1.59
CA GLY A 308 19.12 -23.31 2.22
C GLY A 308 19.98 -22.07 1.94
N LEU A 309 21.31 -22.19 2.06
CA LEU A 309 22.24 -21.08 1.77
C LEU A 309 22.21 -20.69 0.29
N VAL A 310 22.17 -21.66 -0.62
CA VAL A 310 22.00 -21.40 -2.07
C VAL A 310 20.66 -20.70 -2.31
N GLY A 311 19.58 -21.15 -1.65
CA GLY A 311 18.27 -20.54 -1.74
C GLY A 311 18.24 -19.09 -1.25
N VAL A 312 18.91 -18.78 -0.15
CA VAL A 312 19.05 -17.41 0.38
C VAL A 312 19.82 -16.53 -0.60
N ALA A 313 20.95 -17.02 -1.14
CA ALA A 313 21.75 -16.28 -2.11
C ALA A 313 20.92 -15.98 -3.40
N PHE A 314 20.19 -16.97 -3.89
CA PHE A 314 19.31 -16.81 -5.05
C PHE A 314 18.15 -15.84 -4.77
N GLY A 315 17.53 -15.94 -3.59
CA GLY A 315 16.44 -15.04 -3.16
C GLY A 315 16.91 -13.59 -3.05
N PHE A 316 18.12 -13.37 -2.52
CA PHE A 316 18.73 -12.04 -2.44
C PHE A 316 19.03 -11.48 -3.83
N GLY A 317 19.63 -12.28 -4.72
CA GLY A 317 19.91 -11.88 -6.08
C GLY A 317 18.61 -11.52 -6.85
N LEU A 318 17.56 -12.33 -6.71
CA LEU A 318 16.26 -12.07 -7.32
C LEU A 318 15.61 -10.78 -6.78
N SER A 319 15.70 -10.53 -5.47
CA SER A 319 15.23 -9.30 -4.85
C SER A 319 15.90 -8.06 -5.46
N GLN A 320 17.22 -8.08 -5.65
CA GLN A 320 17.97 -7.00 -6.30
C GLN A 320 17.50 -6.73 -7.75
N VAL A 321 17.29 -7.81 -8.51
CA VAL A 321 16.78 -7.71 -9.89
C VAL A 321 15.38 -7.08 -9.91
N LEU A 322 14.48 -7.50 -9.02
CA LEU A 322 13.13 -6.93 -8.93
C LEU A 322 13.16 -5.44 -8.59
N THR A 323 14.02 -5.02 -7.67
CA THR A 323 14.16 -3.60 -7.33
C THR A 323 14.71 -2.79 -8.49
N GLN A 324 15.74 -3.28 -9.20
CA GLN A 324 16.39 -2.51 -10.26
C GLN A 324 15.60 -2.44 -11.57
N PHE A 325 14.95 -3.53 -11.98
CA PHE A 325 14.27 -3.61 -13.27
C PHE A 325 12.77 -3.33 -13.20
N LEU A 326 12.10 -3.74 -12.12
CA LEU A 326 10.66 -3.56 -11.96
C LEU A 326 10.31 -2.41 -11.00
N GLN A 327 11.31 -1.81 -10.34
CA GLN A 327 11.13 -0.78 -9.33
C GLN A 327 10.19 -1.22 -8.18
N TRP A 328 10.13 -2.52 -7.92
CA TRP A 328 9.35 -3.02 -6.81
C TRP A 328 10.10 -2.80 -5.49
N PRO A 329 9.44 -2.27 -4.46
CA PRO A 329 10.07 -2.11 -3.16
C PRO A 329 10.34 -3.47 -2.55
N THR A 330 11.60 -3.81 -2.36
CA THR A 330 11.99 -5.04 -1.67
C THR A 330 12.99 -4.72 -0.56
N ALA A 331 12.74 -5.26 0.62
CA ALA A 331 13.65 -5.17 1.74
C ALA A 331 13.88 -6.57 2.32
N VAL A 332 15.13 -7.00 2.41
CA VAL A 332 15.50 -8.29 3.01
C VAL A 332 15.91 -8.06 4.46
N PRO A 333 15.03 -8.30 5.44
CA PRO A 333 15.41 -8.16 6.84
C PRO A 333 16.39 -9.27 7.25
N VAL A 334 17.37 -8.93 8.07
CA VAL A 334 18.39 -9.89 8.53
C VAL A 334 17.75 -11.04 9.30
N ASP A 335 16.69 -10.75 10.04
CA ASP A 335 15.93 -11.73 10.81
C ASP A 335 15.31 -12.82 9.92
N ALA A 336 14.83 -12.46 8.73
CA ALA A 336 14.27 -13.41 7.78
C ALA A 336 15.32 -14.41 7.27
N VAL A 337 16.58 -13.99 7.13
CA VAL A 337 17.69 -14.89 6.77
C VAL A 337 17.93 -15.90 7.89
N GLY A 338 17.94 -15.43 9.15
CA GLY A 338 18.07 -16.30 10.32
C GLY A 338 16.95 -17.34 10.39
N VAL A 339 15.71 -16.90 10.19
CA VAL A 339 14.53 -17.78 10.15
C VAL A 339 14.64 -18.80 9.01
N ALA A 340 15.06 -18.40 7.81
CA ALA A 340 15.23 -19.31 6.67
C ALA A 340 16.28 -20.42 6.97
N VAL A 341 17.41 -20.07 7.58
CA VAL A 341 18.44 -21.03 7.96
C VAL A 341 17.92 -22.00 9.05
N ALA A 342 17.18 -21.48 10.03
CA ALA A 342 16.59 -22.31 11.08
C ALA A 342 15.55 -23.30 10.49
N PHE A 343 14.70 -22.85 9.58
CA PHE A 343 13.74 -23.72 8.86
C PHE A 343 14.46 -24.77 7.99
N ALA A 344 15.55 -24.41 7.30
CA ALA A 344 16.35 -25.37 6.54
C ALA A 344 16.91 -26.46 7.43
N ALA A 345 17.49 -26.10 8.59
CA ALA A 345 18.01 -27.08 9.57
C ALA A 345 16.88 -27.99 10.12
N ALA A 346 15.74 -27.40 10.50
CA ALA A 346 14.57 -28.15 10.99
C ALA A 346 14.05 -29.14 9.96
N THR A 347 13.98 -28.74 8.68
CA THR A 347 13.59 -29.61 7.55
C THR A 347 14.56 -30.77 7.38
N GLY A 348 15.88 -30.52 7.43
CA GLY A 348 16.91 -31.56 7.39
C GLY A 348 16.76 -32.56 8.51
N ILE A 349 16.53 -32.10 9.74
CA ILE A 349 16.30 -32.97 10.90
C ILE A 349 15.02 -33.80 10.72
N PHE A 350 13.89 -33.15 10.40
CA PHE A 350 12.60 -33.83 10.33
C PHE A 350 12.55 -34.89 9.23
N PHE A 351 12.95 -34.55 8.02
CA PHE A 351 12.91 -35.47 6.88
C PHE A 351 14.11 -36.42 6.84
N GLY A 352 15.23 -36.07 7.45
CA GLY A 352 16.42 -36.95 7.58
C GLY A 352 16.26 -37.98 8.67
N PHE A 353 15.42 -37.75 9.69
CA PHE A 353 15.29 -38.65 10.84
C PHE A 353 14.80 -40.05 10.47
N TYR A 354 13.79 -40.15 9.59
CA TYR A 354 13.22 -41.45 9.18
C TYR A 354 14.27 -42.33 8.45
N PRO A 355 14.96 -41.87 7.40
CA PRO A 355 16.05 -42.65 6.77
C PRO A 355 17.18 -42.99 7.73
N ALA A 356 17.63 -42.04 8.56
CA ALA A 356 18.67 -42.24 9.52
C ALA A 356 18.32 -43.34 10.56
N ARG A 357 17.08 -43.35 11.04
CA ARG A 357 16.55 -44.37 11.92
C ARG A 357 16.53 -45.75 11.24
N LYS A 358 16.10 -45.80 9.97
CA LYS A 358 16.11 -47.05 9.19
C LYS A 358 17.51 -47.59 9.01
N ALA A 359 18.49 -46.74 8.74
CA ALA A 359 19.91 -47.14 8.67
C ALA A 359 20.43 -47.68 10.01
N ALA A 360 20.05 -47.04 11.12
CA ALA A 360 20.48 -47.46 12.48
C ALA A 360 19.87 -48.80 12.95
N GLN A 361 18.81 -49.26 12.32
CA GLN A 361 18.12 -50.51 12.65
C GLN A 361 18.47 -51.69 11.71
N LEU A 362 19.42 -51.54 10.80
CA LEU A 362 19.86 -52.60 9.90
C LEU A 362 20.55 -53.74 10.72
N ASP A 363 20.23 -54.96 10.36
CA ASP A 363 20.94 -56.14 10.92
C ASP A 363 22.29 -56.28 10.20
N PRO A 364 23.42 -56.33 10.95
CA PRO A 364 24.75 -56.45 10.36
C PRO A 364 24.90 -57.70 9.49
N ILE A 365 24.26 -58.82 9.91
CA ILE A 365 24.41 -60.11 9.22
C ILE A 365 23.65 -60.08 7.88
N GLU A 366 22.40 -59.55 7.90
CA GLU A 366 21.62 -59.44 6.69
C GLU A 366 22.21 -58.40 5.73
N SER A 367 22.74 -57.29 6.27
CA SER A 367 23.34 -56.20 5.47
C SER A 367 24.62 -56.66 4.71
N LEU A 368 25.38 -57.61 5.26
CA LEU A 368 26.55 -58.19 4.59
C LEU A 368 26.19 -59.20 3.51
N ARG A 369 24.97 -59.78 3.54
CA ARG A 369 24.45 -60.71 2.52
C ARG A 369 23.74 -60.02 1.34
N PHE A 370 23.57 -58.76 1.43
CA PHE A 370 22.91 -57.94 0.40
C PHE A 370 23.86 -57.80 -0.79
N GLU A 371 23.47 -58.34 -1.98
CA GLU A 371 24.11 -58.13 -3.28
C GLU A 371 23.60 -56.89 -3.99
#